data_82f52e78fccbc18c47ba4fd1cddf4d21
#
_entry.id   82f52e78fccbc18c47ba4fd1cddf4d21
#
_cell.length_a   1.000
_cell.length_b   1.000
_cell.length_c   1.000
_cell.angle_alpha   90.00
_cell.angle_beta   90.00
_cell.angle_gamma   90.00
#
_symmetry.space_group_name_H-M   'P 1'
#
loop_
_entity.id
_entity.type
_entity.pdbx_description
1 polymer ?
#
loop_
_entity_poly.entity_id
_entity_poly.type
_entity_poly.pdbx_seq_one_letter_code
_entity_poly.pdbx_strand_id
1 'polypeptide(L)'
;MKSTCSSCPVAGVICRTTELGLTIEGAFIDEGDVTVIQARPVEVLPFCPACGAEGVLRDHVTRVLTDLPVAGHPSRLHVRLPRYRCLGTQCQTMIFQHRLECADVGAKTTSRCTRWILQKLATAKMSVTAVADELGLDTFNADSY
;
A
#
# COMPACT_ATOMS: atom_id res chain seq x y z
N MET A 1 4.88 -17.63 10.38
CA MET A 1 5.46 -17.07 11.60
C MET A 1 5.51 -15.57 11.52
N LYS A 2 4.81 -14.89 12.41
CA LYS A 2 4.90 -13.43 12.48
C LYS A 2 6.22 -13.04 13.13
N SER A 3 7.12 -12.44 12.36
CA SER A 3 8.26 -11.72 12.93
C SER A 3 7.78 -10.32 13.30
N THR A 4 7.67 -10.05 14.59
CA THR A 4 7.32 -8.70 15.07
C THR A 4 8.59 -7.91 15.31
N CYS A 5 9.06 -7.21 14.31
CA CYS A 5 10.05 -6.15 14.49
C CYS A 5 9.29 -4.82 14.48
N SER A 6 9.38 -4.04 15.53
CA SER A 6 8.66 -2.78 15.67
C SER A 6 9.10 -1.68 14.69
N SER A 7 10.22 -1.84 14.05
CA SER A 7 10.65 -1.16 12.83
C SER A 7 11.94 -1.81 12.37
N CYS A 8 11.97 -2.23 11.11
CA CYS A 8 13.18 -2.81 10.54
C CYS A 8 13.70 -1.90 9.42
N PRO A 9 14.65 -0.99 9.68
CA PRO A 9 15.17 -0.09 8.66
C PRO A 9 15.86 -0.85 7.52
N VAL A 10 16.46 -2.00 7.81
CA VAL A 10 17.11 -2.84 6.80
C VAL A 10 16.07 -3.39 5.81
N ALA A 11 14.95 -3.90 6.31
CA ALA A 11 13.88 -4.40 5.46
C ALA A 11 13.30 -3.27 4.58
N GLY A 12 13.15 -2.07 5.14
CA GLY A 12 12.68 -0.89 4.40
C GLY A 12 13.59 -0.51 3.25
N VAL A 13 14.89 -0.68 3.40
CA VAL A 13 15.87 -0.42 2.35
C VAL A 13 15.82 -1.52 1.29
N ILE A 14 15.83 -2.78 1.69
CA ILE A 14 15.82 -3.93 0.78
C ILE A 14 14.54 -3.95 -0.08
N CYS A 15 13.40 -3.77 0.55
CA CYS A 15 12.10 -3.72 -0.15
C CYS A 15 11.79 -2.36 -0.77
N ARG A 16 12.63 -1.36 -0.53
CA ARG A 16 12.45 0.03 -0.98
C ARG A 16 11.13 0.65 -0.55
N THR A 17 10.61 0.22 0.57
CA THR A 17 9.38 0.80 1.15
C THR A 17 9.63 2.16 1.78
N THR A 18 10.87 2.47 2.13
CA THR A 18 11.28 3.80 2.58
C THR A 18 10.99 4.86 1.50
N GLU A 19 11.20 4.51 0.22
CA GLU A 19 10.89 5.39 -0.91
C GLU A 19 9.39 5.64 -1.06
N LEU A 20 8.55 4.76 -0.51
CA LEU A 20 7.10 4.89 -0.52
C LEU A 20 6.55 5.69 0.66
N GLY A 21 7.42 6.17 1.55
CA GLY A 21 7.02 6.85 2.78
C GLY A 21 6.40 5.89 3.81
N LEU A 22 6.78 4.62 3.77
CA LEU A 22 6.25 3.58 4.65
C LEU A 22 7.33 3.02 5.57
N THR A 23 6.93 2.65 6.77
CA THR A 23 7.72 1.88 7.73
C THR A 23 7.17 0.47 7.83
N ILE A 24 8.03 -0.53 7.75
CA ILE A 24 7.63 -1.94 7.88
C ILE A 24 7.46 -2.28 9.36
N GLU A 25 6.28 -2.79 9.72
CA GLU A 25 5.97 -3.27 11.06
C GLU A 25 6.16 -4.78 11.20
N GLY A 26 6.05 -5.53 10.11
CA GLY A 26 6.22 -6.96 10.08
C GLY A 26 6.09 -7.52 8.68
N ALA A 27 6.43 -8.78 8.51
CA ALA A 27 6.30 -9.47 7.24
C ALA A 27 6.15 -10.97 7.47
N PHE A 28 5.46 -11.63 6.56
CA PHE A 28 5.33 -13.09 6.55
C PHE A 28 5.05 -13.58 5.14
N ILE A 29 5.26 -14.86 4.92
CA ILE A 29 4.91 -15.52 3.66
C ILE A 29 3.60 -16.27 3.90
N ASP A 30 2.59 -16.01 3.08
CA ASP A 30 1.29 -16.67 3.21
C ASP A 30 1.27 -18.05 2.53
N GLU A 31 0.14 -18.73 2.61
CA GLU A 31 -0.04 -20.07 2.04
C GLU A 31 0.13 -20.12 0.52
N GLY A 32 -0.10 -19.00 -0.17
CA GLY A 32 0.05 -18.86 -1.61
C GLY A 32 1.44 -18.41 -2.06
N ASP A 33 2.44 -18.48 -1.19
CA ASP A 33 3.81 -18.02 -1.46
C ASP A 33 3.91 -16.52 -1.76
N VAL A 34 2.95 -15.75 -1.26
CA VAL A 34 2.94 -14.29 -1.37
C VAL A 34 3.61 -13.69 -0.14
N THR A 35 4.56 -12.80 -0.36
CA THR A 35 5.18 -12.04 0.73
C THR A 35 4.23 -10.92 1.16
N VAL A 36 3.72 -11.00 2.37
CA VAL A 36 2.86 -9.97 2.95
C VAL A 36 3.70 -9.07 3.83
N ILE A 37 3.72 -7.78 3.49
CA ILE A 37 4.48 -6.76 4.22
C ILE A 37 3.49 -5.86 4.93
N GLN A 38 3.54 -5.88 6.26
CA GLN A 38 2.72 -5.01 7.10
C GLN A 38 3.46 -3.70 7.31
N ALA A 39 2.82 -2.60 6.95
CA ALA A 39 3.46 -1.29 6.96
C ALA A 39 2.51 -0.21 7.46
N ARG A 40 3.07 0.93 7.80
CA ARG A 40 2.34 2.15 8.14
C ARG A 40 3.05 3.36 7.55
N PRO A 41 2.35 4.48 7.33
CA PRO A 41 3.00 5.73 6.90
C PRO A 41 4.01 6.19 7.95
N VAL A 42 5.15 6.73 7.49
CA VAL A 42 6.17 7.33 8.36
C VAL A 42 5.62 8.60 9.01
N GLU A 43 4.94 9.42 8.21
CA GLU A 43 4.30 10.65 8.68
C GLU A 43 2.80 10.60 8.48
N VAL A 44 2.08 11.05 9.47
CA VAL A 44 0.63 11.19 9.40
C VAL A 44 0.24 12.58 9.87
N LEU A 45 -0.49 13.31 9.01
CA LEU A 45 -1.02 14.63 9.34
C LEU A 45 -2.50 14.49 9.67
N PRO A 46 -2.91 14.76 10.93
CA PRO A 46 -4.30 14.55 11.35
C PRO A 46 -5.20 15.75 11.02
N PHE A 47 -5.02 16.37 9.87
CA PHE A 47 -5.78 17.56 9.46
C PHE A 47 -6.80 17.20 8.39
N CYS A 48 -8.03 17.68 8.58
CA CYS A 48 -9.10 17.47 7.61
C CYS A 48 -8.75 18.12 6.26
N PRO A 49 -8.81 17.38 5.14
CA PRO A 49 -8.50 17.94 3.83
C PRO A 49 -9.50 18.99 3.35
N ALA A 50 -10.71 19.02 3.93
CA ALA A 50 -11.75 19.95 3.53
C ALA A 50 -11.69 21.27 4.30
N CYS A 51 -11.47 21.23 5.62
CA CYS A 51 -11.52 22.43 6.47
C CYS A 51 -10.20 22.75 7.19
N GLY A 52 -9.22 21.86 7.14
CA GLY A 52 -7.93 22.06 7.81
C GLY A 52 -7.94 21.87 9.31
N ALA A 53 -9.08 21.57 9.92
CA ALA A 53 -9.16 21.35 11.36
C ALA A 53 -8.46 20.07 11.76
N GLU A 54 -7.82 20.07 12.93
CA GLU A 54 -7.22 18.86 13.50
C GLU A 54 -8.32 17.87 13.88
N GLY A 55 -8.18 16.62 13.46
CA GLY A 55 -9.09 15.55 13.78
C GLY A 55 -8.66 14.75 14.99
N VAL A 56 -9.60 13.98 15.52
CA VAL A 56 -9.35 13.02 16.61
C VAL A 56 -9.31 11.62 16.03
N LEU A 57 -8.31 10.83 16.42
CA LEU A 57 -8.19 9.45 15.98
C LEU A 57 -9.46 8.67 16.33
N ARG A 58 -10.08 8.07 15.34
CA ARG A 58 -11.26 7.22 15.48
C ARG A 58 -10.89 5.75 15.51
N ASP A 59 -10.20 5.29 14.46
CA ASP A 59 -9.77 3.90 14.29
C ASP A 59 -8.70 3.79 13.21
N HIS A 60 -8.35 2.57 12.85
CA HIS A 60 -7.43 2.27 11.77
C HIS A 60 -8.11 1.35 10.76
N VAL A 61 -7.75 1.49 9.50
CA VAL A 61 -8.13 0.56 8.43
C VAL A 61 -6.87 0.02 7.79
N THR A 62 -6.95 -1.19 7.26
CA THR A 62 -5.86 -1.79 6.50
C THR A 62 -6.20 -1.72 5.02
N ARG A 63 -5.32 -1.10 4.24
CA ARG A 63 -5.41 -1.06 2.80
C ARG A 63 -4.44 -2.07 2.22
N VAL A 64 -4.95 -2.96 1.37
CA VAL A 64 -4.14 -3.99 0.72
C VAL A 64 -3.76 -3.52 -0.67
N LEU A 65 -2.46 -3.46 -0.96
CA LEU A 65 -1.93 -3.02 -2.24
C LEU A 65 -1.02 -4.10 -2.82
N THR A 66 -1.21 -4.40 -4.10
CA THR A 66 -0.24 -5.19 -4.85
C THR A 66 0.98 -4.33 -5.13
N ASP A 67 2.16 -4.85 -4.83
CA ASP A 67 3.43 -4.17 -5.05
C ASP A 67 4.36 -5.04 -5.91
N LEU A 68 5.56 -4.51 -6.15
CA LEU A 68 6.59 -5.21 -6.93
C LEU A 68 6.97 -6.53 -6.27
N PRO A 69 7.27 -7.59 -7.07
CA PRO A 69 7.78 -8.83 -6.51
C PRO A 69 9.02 -8.61 -5.65
N VAL A 70 9.12 -9.36 -4.57
CA VAL A 70 10.28 -9.35 -3.68
C VAL A 70 11.01 -10.68 -3.83
N ALA A 71 12.28 -10.63 -4.21
CA ALA A 71 13.10 -11.82 -4.47
C ALA A 71 12.45 -12.79 -5.47
N GLY A 72 11.71 -12.27 -6.45
CA GLY A 72 11.02 -13.06 -7.47
C GLY A 72 9.66 -13.62 -7.03
N HIS A 73 9.20 -13.31 -5.82
CA HIS A 73 7.91 -13.77 -5.30
C HIS A 73 6.91 -12.61 -5.25
N PRO A 74 5.61 -12.88 -5.55
CA PRO A 74 4.59 -11.85 -5.43
C PRO A 74 4.57 -11.22 -4.04
N SER A 75 4.22 -9.94 -3.95
CA SER A 75 4.11 -9.25 -2.68
C SER A 75 2.81 -8.46 -2.56
N ARG A 76 2.39 -8.27 -1.31
CA ARG A 76 1.25 -7.40 -0.94
C ARG A 76 1.69 -6.50 0.20
N LEU A 77 1.34 -5.23 0.10
CA LEU A 77 1.48 -4.30 1.20
C LEU A 77 0.15 -4.21 1.95
N HIS A 78 0.18 -4.52 3.23
CA HIS A 78 -0.95 -4.29 4.13
C HIS A 78 -0.63 -3.02 4.91
N VAL A 79 -1.17 -1.90 4.46
CA VAL A 79 -0.86 -0.58 5.03
C VAL A 79 -1.94 -0.20 6.03
N ARG A 80 -1.54 -0.03 7.27
CA ARG A 80 -2.41 0.39 8.36
C ARG A 80 -2.53 1.90 8.36
N LEU A 81 -3.73 2.40 8.11
CA LEU A 81 -4.00 3.83 7.96
C LEU A 81 -4.92 4.31 9.08
N PRO A 82 -4.57 5.41 9.76
CA PRO A 82 -5.47 6.01 10.74
C PRO A 82 -6.64 6.71 10.05
N ARG A 83 -7.81 6.60 10.66
CA ARG A 83 -8.97 7.42 10.30
C ARG A 83 -9.28 8.37 11.45
N TYR A 84 -9.63 9.59 11.10
CA TYR A 84 -9.88 10.66 12.05
C TYR A 84 -11.31 11.18 11.92
N ARG A 85 -11.86 11.62 13.04
CA ARG A 85 -13.11 12.36 13.06
C ARG A 85 -12.79 13.85 12.99
N CYS A 86 -13.39 14.55 12.03
CA CYS A 86 -13.24 15.99 11.90
C CYS A 86 -13.97 16.72 13.03
N LEU A 87 -13.29 17.67 13.67
CA LEU A 87 -13.86 18.50 14.73
C LEU A 87 -14.33 19.86 14.23
N GLY A 88 -14.26 20.11 12.90
CA GLY A 88 -14.75 21.36 12.32
C GLY A 88 -16.25 21.51 12.50
N THR A 89 -16.69 22.63 13.04
CA THR A 89 -18.10 22.86 13.41
C THR A 89 -19.02 23.01 12.20
N GLN A 90 -18.46 23.41 11.04
CA GLN A 90 -19.22 23.61 9.80
C GLN A 90 -18.76 22.69 8.68
N CYS A 91 -17.90 21.72 8.98
CA CYS A 91 -17.39 20.78 8.00
C CYS A 91 -18.34 19.62 7.82
N GLN A 92 -18.69 19.31 6.56
CA GLN A 92 -19.54 18.17 6.23
C GLN A 92 -18.75 16.86 6.15
N THR A 93 -17.42 16.93 6.12
CA THR A 93 -16.54 15.76 6.18
C THR A 93 -16.50 15.27 7.62
N MET A 94 -17.25 14.23 7.93
CA MET A 94 -17.30 13.70 9.30
C MET A 94 -16.07 12.89 9.66
N ILE A 95 -15.59 12.10 8.70
CA ILE A 95 -14.46 11.18 8.87
C ILE A 95 -13.53 11.33 7.69
N PHE A 96 -12.23 11.38 7.95
CA PHE A 96 -11.23 11.39 6.90
C PHE A 96 -10.11 10.40 7.21
N GLN A 97 -9.48 9.92 6.17
CA GLN A 97 -8.40 8.94 6.22
C GLN A 97 -7.13 9.58 5.69
N HIS A 98 -6.00 9.19 6.27
CA HIS A 98 -4.70 9.59 5.75
C HIS A 98 -4.56 9.13 4.29
N ARG A 99 -4.14 10.03 3.41
CA ARG A 99 -3.94 9.73 2.00
C ARG A 99 -2.51 9.24 1.78
N LEU A 100 -2.38 8.08 1.15
CA LEU A 100 -1.08 7.54 0.77
C LEU A 100 -0.52 8.29 -0.46
N GLU A 101 0.77 8.57 -0.43
CA GLU A 101 1.48 9.11 -1.59
C GLU A 101 1.84 8.03 -2.61
N CYS A 102 2.01 6.79 -2.15
CA CYS A 102 2.47 5.68 -2.97
C CYS A 102 1.38 4.99 -3.79
N ALA A 103 0.13 5.39 -3.64
CA ALA A 103 -0.99 4.81 -4.38
C ALA A 103 -2.13 5.82 -4.51
N ASP A 104 -2.78 5.84 -5.67
CA ASP A 104 -3.95 6.68 -5.88
C ASP A 104 -5.12 6.23 -5.02
N VAL A 105 -6.07 7.13 -4.82
CA VAL A 105 -7.31 6.84 -4.08
C VAL A 105 -8.06 5.71 -4.80
N GLY A 106 -8.37 4.64 -4.07
CA GLY A 106 -9.07 3.48 -4.61
C GLY A 106 -8.21 2.53 -5.44
N ALA A 107 -6.95 2.86 -5.72
CA ALA A 107 -6.07 1.97 -6.46
C ALA A 107 -5.77 0.69 -5.67
N LYS A 108 -5.63 -0.42 -6.37
CA LYS A 108 -5.29 -1.73 -5.79
C LYS A 108 -3.81 -2.06 -5.92
N THR A 109 -3.06 -1.23 -6.64
CA THR A 109 -1.63 -1.36 -6.83
C THR A 109 -0.92 -0.10 -6.38
N THR A 110 0.34 -0.23 -5.98
CA THR A 110 1.19 0.94 -5.76
C THR A 110 1.49 1.62 -7.10
N SER A 111 1.76 2.91 -7.07
CA SER A 111 2.09 3.66 -8.29
C SER A 111 3.34 3.10 -8.98
N ARG A 112 4.33 2.67 -8.19
CA ARG A 112 5.53 2.03 -8.77
C ARG A 112 5.21 0.68 -9.42
N CYS A 113 4.28 -0.09 -8.87
CA CYS A 113 3.84 -1.35 -9.45
C CYS A 113 3.10 -1.10 -10.77
N THR A 114 2.21 -0.13 -10.82
CA THR A 114 1.53 0.28 -12.05
C THR A 114 2.53 0.66 -13.14
N ARG A 115 3.54 1.44 -12.80
CA ARG A 115 4.61 1.83 -13.73
C ARG A 115 5.38 0.62 -14.22
N TRP A 116 5.71 -0.32 -13.34
CA TRP A 116 6.39 -1.56 -13.68
C TRP A 116 5.54 -2.42 -14.66
N ILE A 117 4.23 -2.54 -14.41
CA ILE A 117 3.30 -3.25 -15.29
C ILE A 117 3.36 -2.65 -16.71
N LEU A 118 3.20 -1.33 -16.82
CA LEU A 118 3.22 -0.64 -18.10
C LEU A 118 4.56 -0.83 -18.84
N GLN A 119 5.65 -0.76 -18.10
CA GLN A 119 6.99 -0.99 -18.66
C GLN A 119 7.15 -2.41 -19.20
N LYS A 120 6.69 -3.42 -18.47
CA LYS A 120 6.76 -4.82 -18.88
C LYS A 120 5.92 -5.10 -20.12
N LEU A 121 4.72 -4.51 -20.19
CA LEU A 121 3.83 -4.67 -21.33
C LEU A 121 4.36 -3.93 -22.58
N ALA A 122 4.82 -2.71 -22.42
CA ALA A 122 5.21 -1.84 -23.53
C ALA A 122 6.64 -2.09 -24.00
N THR A 123 7.59 -2.22 -23.08
CA THR A 123 9.03 -2.28 -23.39
C THR A 123 9.56 -3.72 -23.48
N ALA A 124 9.21 -4.55 -22.50
CA ALA A 124 9.63 -5.94 -22.47
C ALA A 124 8.70 -6.86 -23.26
N LYS A 125 7.60 -6.33 -23.77
CA LYS A 125 6.60 -7.07 -24.59
C LYS A 125 6.09 -8.34 -23.92
N MET A 126 5.99 -8.33 -22.59
CA MET A 126 5.40 -9.44 -21.87
C MET A 126 3.89 -9.45 -22.09
N SER A 127 3.29 -10.65 -22.06
CA SER A 127 1.83 -10.77 -22.12
C SER A 127 1.20 -10.34 -20.78
N VAL A 128 -0.08 -9.96 -20.84
CA VAL A 128 -0.86 -9.63 -19.63
C VAL A 128 -0.84 -10.81 -18.65
N THR A 129 -0.99 -12.03 -19.15
CA THR A 129 -0.94 -13.25 -18.33
C THR A 129 0.40 -13.41 -17.61
N ALA A 130 1.51 -13.19 -18.32
CA ALA A 130 2.85 -13.31 -17.73
C ALA A 130 3.08 -12.26 -16.64
N VAL A 131 2.65 -11.02 -16.86
CA VAL A 131 2.74 -9.96 -15.85
C VAL A 131 1.86 -10.28 -14.64
N ALA A 132 0.64 -10.74 -14.87
CA ALA A 132 -0.27 -11.12 -13.81
C ALA A 132 0.30 -12.28 -12.96
N ASP A 133 0.93 -13.27 -13.58
CA ASP A 133 1.56 -14.39 -12.88
C ASP A 133 2.70 -13.91 -11.98
N GLU A 134 3.55 -13.00 -12.45
CA GLU A 134 4.62 -12.43 -11.61
C GLU A 134 4.10 -11.67 -10.40
N LEU A 135 2.94 -11.03 -10.54
CA LEU A 135 2.31 -10.27 -9.46
C LEU A 135 1.38 -11.12 -8.59
N GLY A 136 1.19 -12.39 -8.94
CA GLY A 136 0.26 -13.27 -8.24
C GLY A 136 -1.19 -12.86 -8.39
N LEU A 137 -1.56 -12.27 -9.52
CA LEU A 137 -2.92 -11.84 -9.82
C LEU A 137 -3.61 -12.87 -10.71
N ASP A 138 -4.91 -13.04 -10.46
CA ASP A 138 -5.75 -13.84 -11.34
C ASP A 138 -6.02 -13.03 -12.62
N THR A 139 -5.85 -13.67 -13.79
CA THR A 139 -6.06 -13.02 -15.09
C THR A 139 -7.49 -12.51 -15.28
N PHE A 140 -8.46 -13.15 -14.65
CA PHE A 140 -9.86 -12.66 -14.67
C PHE A 140 -10.07 -11.35 -13.93
N ASN A 141 -9.19 -11.03 -12.99
CA ASN A 141 -9.26 -9.79 -12.21
C ASN A 141 -8.30 -8.72 -12.75
N ALA A 142 -7.46 -9.05 -13.71
CA ALA A 142 -6.49 -8.11 -14.28
C ALA A 142 -7.18 -6.94 -15.00
N ASP A 143 -8.33 -7.17 -15.59
CA ASP A 143 -9.11 -6.15 -16.30
C ASP A 143 -9.76 -5.12 -15.37
N SER A 144 -9.77 -5.37 -14.05
CA SER A 144 -10.32 -4.43 -13.07
C SER A 144 -9.27 -3.51 -12.44
N TYR A 145 -8.03 -3.54 -12.92
CA TYR A 145 -6.94 -2.69 -12.39
C TYR A 145 -6.62 -1.52 -13.34
#